data_6de63e9e4d76ea0edf9103ca83af1c76
#
_entry.id   6de63e9e4d76ea0edf9103ca83af1c76
#
_cell.length_a   1.000
_cell.length_b   1.000
_cell.length_c   1.000
_cell.angle_alpha   90.00
_cell.angle_beta   90.00
_cell.angle_gamma   90.00
#
_symmetry.space_group_name_H-M   'P 1'
#
loop_
_entity.id
_entity.type
_entity.pdbx_description
1 polymer ?
#
loop_
_entity_poly.entity_id
_entity_poly.type
_entity_poly.pdbx_seq_one_letter_code
_entity_poly.pdbx_strand_id
1 'polypeptide(L)'
;MRIAVIGGGVMGEALIRGLLTRTPAPSVVVAEKVADRAAALATTLGVTIAEPADAVANADVIVLAVKPQDLPSFLDVVGGSIAPGTLLVSIAAGIPTSTITARVPAGVNVVRAMPNTPAVDLLSSVGTLVVVPEAQQDALTATSGSGPAYLFLLAEAMLEGAIGQGIDPATADTMVRQTLLGAASLLSSATDDPATLRRQVTSPNGTTAAALA
;
A
#
# COMPACT_ATOMS: atom_id res chain seq x y z
N MET A 1 1.39 -20.87 -9.76
CA MET A 1 0.92 -19.49 -10.04
C MET A 1 2.15 -18.60 -10.18
N ARG A 2 2.26 -17.89 -11.30
CA ARG A 2 3.33 -16.92 -11.59
C ARG A 2 2.76 -15.51 -11.45
N ILE A 3 3.39 -14.69 -10.62
CA ILE A 3 2.96 -13.30 -10.33
C ILE A 3 4.05 -12.36 -10.84
N ALA A 4 3.67 -11.42 -11.71
CA ALA A 4 4.54 -10.32 -12.11
C ALA A 4 4.22 -9.10 -11.23
N VAL A 5 5.24 -8.49 -10.62
CA VAL A 5 5.12 -7.23 -9.89
C VAL A 5 5.85 -6.16 -10.69
N ILE A 6 5.10 -5.18 -11.17
CA ILE A 6 5.63 -4.08 -11.97
C ILE A 6 5.81 -2.85 -11.08
N GLY A 7 7.06 -2.55 -10.78
CA GLY A 7 7.48 -1.53 -9.83
C GLY A 7 7.86 -2.12 -8.48
N GLY A 8 9.16 -2.06 -8.17
CA GLY A 8 9.77 -2.55 -6.92
C GLY A 8 9.94 -1.46 -5.86
N GLY A 9 9.17 -0.37 -5.90
CA GLY A 9 9.17 0.67 -4.88
C GLY A 9 8.72 0.15 -3.51
N VAL A 10 8.54 1.06 -2.54
CA VAL A 10 8.16 0.70 -1.16
C VAL A 10 6.93 -0.20 -1.11
N MET A 11 5.87 0.15 -1.85
CA MET A 11 4.64 -0.63 -1.87
C MET A 11 4.80 -1.96 -2.61
N GLY A 12 5.51 -1.96 -3.76
CA GLY A 12 5.80 -3.18 -4.50
C GLY A 12 6.61 -4.17 -3.68
N GLU A 13 7.65 -3.72 -2.98
CA GLU A 13 8.43 -4.58 -2.06
C GLU A 13 7.58 -5.14 -0.92
N ALA A 14 6.72 -4.33 -0.30
CA ALA A 14 5.84 -4.80 0.77
C ALA A 14 4.92 -5.92 0.28
N LEU A 15 4.34 -5.77 -0.92
CA LEU A 15 3.53 -6.82 -1.56
C LEU A 15 4.34 -8.08 -1.87
N ILE A 16 5.54 -7.94 -2.43
CA ILE A 16 6.43 -9.08 -2.71
C ILE A 16 6.72 -9.85 -1.42
N ARG A 17 7.09 -9.17 -0.34
CA ARG A 17 7.32 -9.81 0.97
C ARG A 17 6.11 -10.59 1.45
N GLY A 18 4.92 -10.00 1.40
CA GLY A 18 3.66 -10.67 1.76
C GLY A 18 3.37 -11.89 0.88
N LEU A 19 3.60 -11.80 -0.43
CA LEU A 19 3.41 -12.91 -1.35
C LEU A 19 4.34 -14.11 -1.05
N LEU A 20 5.58 -13.84 -0.69
CA LEU A 20 6.59 -14.85 -0.38
C LEU A 20 6.31 -15.59 0.94
N THR A 21 5.46 -15.07 1.83
CA THR A 21 5.05 -15.77 3.06
C THR A 21 3.99 -16.84 2.83
N ARG A 22 3.37 -16.91 1.66
CA ARG A 22 2.31 -17.88 1.35
C ARG A 22 2.87 -19.30 1.22
N THR A 23 2.02 -20.28 1.51
CA THR A 23 2.37 -21.72 1.34
C THR A 23 1.32 -22.40 0.47
N PRO A 24 1.67 -22.91 -0.72
CA PRO A 24 2.98 -22.77 -1.39
C PRO A 24 3.23 -21.35 -1.87
N ALA A 25 4.48 -20.90 -1.79
CA ALA A 25 4.88 -19.60 -2.29
C ALA A 25 4.71 -19.51 -3.82
N PRO A 26 4.17 -18.40 -4.37
CA PRO A 26 4.10 -18.20 -5.81
C PRO A 26 5.49 -17.93 -6.40
N SER A 27 5.65 -18.18 -7.70
CA SER A 27 6.79 -17.67 -8.45
C SER A 27 6.62 -16.18 -8.69
N VAL A 28 7.47 -15.34 -8.11
CA VAL A 28 7.41 -13.89 -8.25
C VAL A 28 8.49 -13.41 -9.21
N VAL A 29 8.07 -12.64 -10.22
CA VAL A 29 8.95 -11.96 -11.19
C VAL A 29 8.72 -10.46 -11.04
N VAL A 30 9.80 -9.69 -10.99
CA VAL A 30 9.73 -8.24 -10.75
C VAL A 30 10.30 -7.49 -11.95
N ALA A 31 9.58 -6.49 -12.44
CA ALA A 31 10.12 -5.51 -13.37
C ALA A 31 10.33 -4.18 -12.65
N GLU A 32 11.59 -3.77 -12.50
CA GLU A 32 11.99 -2.53 -11.82
C GLU A 32 13.00 -1.78 -12.68
N LYS A 33 12.70 -0.51 -12.98
CA LYS A 33 13.52 0.34 -13.87
C LYS A 33 14.83 0.83 -13.26
N VAL A 34 14.93 0.88 -11.93
CA VAL A 34 16.13 1.34 -11.22
C VAL A 34 17.00 0.13 -10.94
N ALA A 35 18.15 0.04 -11.62
CA ALA A 35 19.03 -1.13 -11.60
C ALA A 35 19.49 -1.53 -10.18
N ASP A 36 19.90 -0.54 -9.35
CA ASP A 36 20.34 -0.80 -7.98
C ASP A 36 19.18 -1.36 -7.13
N ARG A 37 17.98 -0.87 -7.35
CA ARG A 37 16.78 -1.35 -6.67
C ARG A 37 16.42 -2.77 -7.10
N ALA A 38 16.48 -3.06 -8.39
CA ALA A 38 16.25 -4.39 -8.94
C ALA A 38 17.25 -5.40 -8.34
N ALA A 39 18.55 -5.05 -8.32
CA ALA A 39 19.60 -5.88 -7.72
C ALA A 39 19.37 -6.13 -6.22
N ALA A 40 18.96 -5.10 -5.48
CA ALA A 40 18.65 -5.22 -4.05
C ALA A 40 17.48 -6.18 -3.82
N LEU A 41 16.40 -6.09 -4.59
CA LEU A 41 15.25 -7.00 -4.48
C LEU A 41 15.63 -8.44 -4.79
N ALA A 42 16.40 -8.68 -5.86
CA ALA A 42 16.90 -10.00 -6.19
C ALA A 42 17.72 -10.62 -5.05
N THR A 43 18.64 -9.82 -4.47
CA THR A 43 19.54 -10.29 -3.41
C THR A 43 18.81 -10.54 -2.10
N THR A 44 17.92 -9.63 -1.70
CA THR A 44 17.28 -9.67 -0.37
C THR A 44 16.05 -10.57 -0.31
N LEU A 45 15.32 -10.72 -1.43
CA LEU A 45 14.06 -11.45 -1.48
C LEU A 45 14.12 -12.72 -2.36
N GLY A 46 15.22 -12.94 -3.09
CA GLY A 46 15.38 -14.11 -3.96
C GLY A 46 14.44 -14.11 -5.18
N VAL A 47 13.88 -12.94 -5.55
CA VAL A 47 12.96 -12.83 -6.67
C VAL A 47 13.70 -12.73 -8.00
N THR A 48 13.04 -13.16 -9.08
CA THR A 48 13.56 -13.01 -10.44
C THR A 48 13.30 -11.60 -10.94
N ILE A 49 14.33 -10.94 -11.49
CA ILE A 49 14.17 -9.66 -12.19
C ILE A 49 14.07 -9.95 -13.70
N ALA A 50 13.16 -9.26 -14.37
CA ALA A 50 12.98 -9.39 -15.82
C ALA A 50 12.62 -8.04 -16.45
N GLU A 51 12.83 -7.94 -17.76
CA GLU A 51 12.30 -6.82 -18.53
C GLU A 51 10.76 -6.79 -18.48
N PRO A 52 10.12 -5.62 -18.55
CA PRO A 52 8.67 -5.51 -18.40
C PRO A 52 7.86 -6.44 -19.31
N ALA A 53 8.21 -6.54 -20.58
CA ALA A 53 7.51 -7.39 -21.53
C ALA A 53 7.62 -8.89 -21.16
N ASP A 54 8.80 -9.34 -20.74
CA ASP A 54 9.04 -10.74 -20.31
C ASP A 54 8.36 -11.05 -18.97
N ALA A 55 8.28 -10.07 -18.10
CA ALA A 55 7.59 -10.21 -16.81
C ALA A 55 6.10 -10.48 -17.02
N VAL A 56 5.43 -9.71 -17.91
CA VAL A 56 3.98 -9.79 -18.11
C VAL A 56 3.54 -10.94 -19.03
N ALA A 57 4.38 -11.37 -19.98
CA ALA A 57 3.99 -12.30 -21.04
C ALA A 57 3.49 -13.67 -20.56
N ASN A 58 3.97 -14.16 -19.41
CA ASN A 58 3.62 -15.49 -18.88
C ASN A 58 3.09 -15.41 -17.43
N ALA A 59 2.55 -14.29 -17.02
CA ALA A 59 2.03 -14.11 -15.68
C ALA A 59 0.55 -14.53 -15.59
N ASP A 60 0.21 -15.30 -14.55
CA ASP A 60 -1.18 -15.55 -14.18
C ASP A 60 -1.81 -14.31 -13.57
N VAL A 61 -1.00 -13.57 -12.79
CA VAL A 61 -1.38 -12.32 -12.11
C VAL A 61 -0.31 -11.26 -12.35
N ILE A 62 -0.74 -10.05 -12.68
CA ILE A 62 0.14 -8.88 -12.81
C ILE A 62 -0.30 -7.85 -11.77
N VAL A 63 0.64 -7.43 -10.92
CA VAL A 63 0.42 -6.35 -9.95
C VAL A 63 1.13 -5.09 -10.45
N LEU A 64 0.35 -4.05 -10.76
CA LEU A 64 0.85 -2.75 -11.21
C LEU A 64 1.09 -1.85 -10.01
N ALA A 65 2.35 -1.76 -9.57
CA ALA A 65 2.82 -0.94 -8.45
C ALA A 65 3.68 0.27 -8.92
N VAL A 66 3.47 0.69 -10.16
CA VAL A 66 4.09 1.90 -10.73
C VAL A 66 3.34 3.16 -10.30
N LYS A 67 3.99 4.32 -10.44
CA LYS A 67 3.34 5.60 -10.17
C LYS A 67 2.16 5.82 -11.11
N PRO A 68 1.05 6.43 -10.65
CA PRO A 68 -0.15 6.65 -11.49
C PRO A 68 0.15 7.33 -12.83
N GLN A 69 1.02 8.35 -12.84
CA GLN A 69 1.38 9.08 -14.05
C GLN A 69 2.15 8.24 -15.08
N ASP A 70 2.85 7.19 -14.63
CA ASP A 70 3.65 6.32 -15.51
C ASP A 70 2.83 5.15 -16.07
N LEU A 71 1.67 4.85 -15.47
CA LEU A 71 0.89 3.66 -15.79
C LEU A 71 0.35 3.63 -17.23
N PRO A 72 -0.26 4.70 -17.78
CA PRO A 72 -0.76 4.67 -19.15
C PRO A 72 0.35 4.39 -20.16
N SER A 73 1.47 5.12 -20.10
CA SER A 73 2.60 4.92 -21.01
C SER A 73 3.26 3.56 -20.86
N PHE A 74 3.30 3.01 -19.66
CA PHE A 74 3.76 1.64 -19.44
C PHE A 74 2.87 0.64 -20.17
N LEU A 75 1.54 0.75 -20.02
CA LEU A 75 0.59 -0.15 -20.68
C LEU A 75 0.57 0.00 -22.21
N ASP A 76 0.81 1.21 -22.72
CA ASP A 76 0.94 1.44 -24.17
C ASP A 76 2.10 0.64 -24.78
N VAL A 77 3.16 0.36 -23.98
CA VAL A 77 4.32 -0.44 -24.42
C VAL A 77 4.10 -1.94 -24.23
N VAL A 78 3.59 -2.37 -23.06
CA VAL A 78 3.58 -3.81 -22.71
C VAL A 78 2.19 -4.43 -22.74
N GLY A 79 1.13 -3.64 -22.82
CA GLY A 79 -0.24 -4.12 -22.72
C GLY A 79 -0.58 -5.21 -23.73
N GLY A 80 -0.10 -5.06 -24.96
CA GLY A 80 -0.28 -6.07 -26.02
C GLY A 80 0.37 -7.43 -25.74
N SER A 81 1.32 -7.52 -24.82
CA SER A 81 2.00 -8.75 -24.42
C SER A 81 1.27 -9.51 -23.30
N ILE A 82 0.21 -8.93 -22.72
CA ILE A 82 -0.56 -9.55 -21.66
C ILE A 82 -1.53 -10.57 -22.26
N ALA A 83 -1.49 -11.79 -21.76
CA ALA A 83 -2.35 -12.85 -22.28
C ALA A 83 -3.81 -12.70 -21.82
N PRO A 84 -4.82 -13.04 -22.65
CA PRO A 84 -6.20 -13.20 -22.19
C PRO A 84 -6.28 -14.19 -21.03
N GLY A 85 -7.15 -13.92 -20.06
CA GLY A 85 -7.30 -14.71 -18.83
C GLY A 85 -6.40 -14.24 -17.68
N THR A 86 -5.38 -13.43 -17.94
CA THR A 86 -4.54 -12.82 -16.89
C THR A 86 -5.38 -11.93 -15.97
N LEU A 87 -5.13 -12.01 -14.67
CA LEU A 87 -5.64 -11.04 -13.69
C LEU A 87 -4.65 -9.89 -13.52
N LEU A 88 -5.08 -8.68 -13.84
CA LEU A 88 -4.31 -7.47 -13.70
C LEU A 88 -4.84 -6.65 -12.52
N VAL A 89 -4.02 -6.49 -11.48
CA VAL A 89 -4.35 -5.76 -10.25
C VAL A 89 -3.57 -4.45 -10.23
N SER A 90 -4.27 -3.32 -10.34
CA SER A 90 -3.66 -2.00 -10.23
C SER A 90 -3.78 -1.45 -8.81
N ILE A 91 -2.67 -1.03 -8.23
CA ILE A 91 -2.64 -0.27 -6.96
C ILE A 91 -2.35 1.22 -7.19
N ALA A 92 -2.40 1.67 -8.44
CA ALA A 92 -2.19 3.07 -8.79
C ALA A 92 -3.42 3.92 -8.41
N ALA A 93 -3.20 4.93 -7.58
CA ALA A 93 -4.25 5.85 -7.16
C ALA A 93 -4.80 6.66 -8.35
N GLY A 94 -6.11 6.92 -8.37
CA GLY A 94 -6.73 7.82 -9.33
C GLY A 94 -6.81 7.33 -10.78
N ILE A 95 -6.40 6.09 -11.09
CA ILE A 95 -6.49 5.54 -12.44
C ILE A 95 -7.70 4.60 -12.54
N PRO A 96 -8.76 4.98 -13.29
CA PRO A 96 -9.94 4.14 -13.48
C PRO A 96 -9.62 2.82 -14.21
N THR A 97 -10.39 1.77 -13.92
CA THR A 97 -10.28 0.48 -14.63
C THR A 97 -10.45 0.64 -16.14
N SER A 98 -11.32 1.56 -16.59
CA SER A 98 -11.52 1.87 -18.01
C SER A 98 -10.25 2.34 -18.72
N THR A 99 -9.38 3.10 -18.04
CA THR A 99 -8.09 3.54 -18.59
C THR A 99 -7.15 2.36 -18.85
N ILE A 100 -7.21 1.34 -17.99
CA ILE A 100 -6.39 0.13 -18.08
C ILE A 100 -6.97 -0.81 -19.14
N THR A 101 -8.27 -1.09 -19.08
CA THR A 101 -8.95 -2.00 -20.02
C THR A 101 -8.85 -1.54 -21.48
N ALA A 102 -8.78 -0.24 -21.72
CA ALA A 102 -8.56 0.32 -23.07
C ALA A 102 -7.16 0.03 -23.65
N ARG A 103 -6.20 -0.47 -22.83
CA ARG A 103 -4.79 -0.67 -23.19
C ARG A 103 -4.33 -2.11 -23.11
N VAL A 104 -5.23 -3.03 -22.83
CA VAL A 104 -4.92 -4.46 -22.73
C VAL A 104 -5.86 -5.27 -23.62
N PRO A 105 -5.49 -6.49 -24.04
CA PRO A 105 -6.34 -7.34 -24.86
C PRO A 105 -7.68 -7.68 -24.20
N ALA A 106 -8.69 -7.94 -25.01
CA ALA A 106 -9.95 -8.48 -24.55
C ALA A 106 -9.71 -9.82 -23.80
N GLY A 107 -10.41 -10.01 -22.69
CA GLY A 107 -10.27 -11.19 -21.84
C GLY A 107 -9.24 -11.05 -20.72
N VAL A 108 -8.53 -9.94 -20.61
CA VAL A 108 -7.75 -9.59 -19.40
C VAL A 108 -8.70 -9.08 -18.33
N ASN A 109 -8.62 -9.66 -17.12
CA ASN A 109 -9.44 -9.25 -15.98
C ASN A 109 -8.75 -8.12 -15.23
N VAL A 110 -9.33 -6.93 -15.24
CA VAL A 110 -8.75 -5.74 -14.60
C VAL A 110 -9.43 -5.44 -13.28
N VAL A 111 -8.62 -5.23 -12.24
CA VAL A 111 -9.06 -4.88 -10.89
C VAL A 111 -8.24 -3.69 -10.40
N ARG A 112 -8.89 -2.66 -9.87
CA ARG A 112 -8.21 -1.68 -9.00
C ARG A 112 -8.07 -2.29 -7.61
N ALA A 113 -6.92 -2.08 -6.99
CA ALA A 113 -6.69 -2.59 -5.66
C ALA A 113 -7.44 -1.76 -4.62
N MET A 114 -8.46 -2.29 -4.29
CA MET A 114 -9.36 -2.48 -3.17
C MET A 114 -10.39 -3.47 -3.70
N PRO A 115 -10.28 -4.73 -3.40
CA PRO A 115 -10.29 -5.80 -4.40
C PRO A 115 -11.64 -6.36 -4.76
N ASN A 116 -11.67 -6.91 -5.90
CA ASN A 116 -12.57 -7.93 -6.41
C ASN A 116 -12.21 -9.32 -5.87
N THR A 117 -13.15 -10.27 -5.84
CA THR A 117 -13.02 -11.59 -5.21
C THR A 117 -11.76 -12.38 -5.59
N PRO A 118 -11.27 -12.43 -6.85
CA PRO A 118 -10.03 -13.13 -7.17
C PRO A 118 -8.76 -12.49 -6.60
N ALA A 119 -8.78 -11.18 -6.32
CA ALA A 119 -7.64 -10.48 -5.74
C ALA A 119 -7.64 -10.51 -4.21
N VAL A 120 -8.76 -10.86 -3.57
CA VAL A 120 -8.89 -10.96 -2.10
C VAL A 120 -7.84 -11.92 -1.54
N ASP A 121 -7.75 -13.11 -2.11
CA ASP A 121 -6.80 -14.13 -1.64
C ASP A 121 -5.34 -13.69 -1.79
N LEU A 122 -5.03 -12.92 -2.84
CA LEU A 122 -3.70 -12.40 -3.08
C LEU A 122 -3.32 -11.33 -2.05
N LEU A 123 -4.21 -10.37 -1.82
CA LEU A 123 -3.94 -9.17 -1.01
C LEU A 123 -4.18 -9.42 0.48
N SER A 124 -4.98 -10.42 0.87
CA SER A 124 -5.20 -10.79 2.28
C SER A 124 -3.92 -11.23 3.00
N SER A 125 -2.88 -11.61 2.25
CA SER A 125 -1.57 -11.92 2.83
C SER A 125 -0.83 -10.68 3.38
N VAL A 126 -1.27 -9.46 3.05
CA VAL A 126 -0.62 -8.21 3.44
C VAL A 126 -1.52 -7.27 4.27
N GLY A 127 -2.75 -7.68 4.59
CA GLY A 127 -3.65 -6.86 5.41
C GLY A 127 -5.12 -7.26 5.33
N THR A 128 -5.96 -6.45 5.96
CA THR A 128 -7.41 -6.59 5.90
C THR A 128 -7.96 -5.96 4.62
N LEU A 129 -8.90 -6.67 3.96
CA LEU A 129 -9.50 -6.22 2.71
C LEU A 129 -10.93 -5.73 2.93
N VAL A 130 -11.26 -4.63 2.27
CA VAL A 130 -12.60 -4.06 2.20
C VAL A 130 -13.02 -3.98 0.74
N VAL A 131 -14.13 -4.61 0.36
CA VAL A 131 -14.67 -4.58 -1.01
C VAL A 131 -15.69 -3.46 -1.12
N VAL A 132 -15.49 -2.57 -2.09
CA VAL A 132 -16.36 -1.41 -2.31
C VAL A 132 -16.61 -1.20 -3.80
N PRO A 133 -17.70 -0.49 -4.17
CA PRO A 133 -17.90 -0.01 -5.54
C PRO A 133 -16.75 0.89 -6.01
N GLU A 134 -16.41 0.87 -7.30
CA GLU A 134 -15.33 1.70 -7.86
C GLU A 134 -15.52 3.20 -7.56
N ALA A 135 -16.75 3.70 -7.53
CA ALA A 135 -17.06 5.09 -7.20
C ALA A 135 -16.59 5.54 -5.80
N GLN A 136 -16.31 4.60 -4.88
CA GLN A 136 -15.80 4.88 -3.52
C GLN A 136 -14.28 4.76 -3.41
N GLN A 137 -13.60 4.33 -4.46
CA GLN A 137 -12.15 4.08 -4.45
C GLN A 137 -11.32 5.31 -4.11
N ASP A 138 -11.71 6.48 -4.60
CA ASP A 138 -10.97 7.73 -4.34
C ASP A 138 -11.14 8.19 -2.89
N ALA A 139 -12.33 8.01 -2.31
CA ALA A 139 -12.57 8.26 -0.87
C ALA A 139 -11.74 7.32 0.01
N LEU A 140 -11.64 6.04 -0.37
CA LEU A 140 -10.77 5.09 0.34
C LEU A 140 -9.29 5.44 0.19
N THR A 141 -8.85 5.87 -0.99
CA THR A 141 -7.49 6.33 -1.21
C THR A 141 -7.16 7.52 -0.31
N ALA A 142 -8.07 8.49 -0.21
CA ALA A 142 -7.91 9.64 0.68
C ALA A 142 -7.86 9.23 2.16
N THR A 143 -8.64 8.24 2.58
CA THR A 143 -8.72 7.80 3.98
C THR A 143 -7.56 6.87 4.36
N SER A 144 -7.35 5.77 3.63
CA SER A 144 -6.37 4.75 4.00
C SER A 144 -5.05 4.87 3.25
N GLY A 145 -5.08 5.21 1.96
CA GLY A 145 -3.86 5.39 1.17
C GLY A 145 -3.02 6.58 1.62
N SER A 146 -3.69 7.71 1.90
CA SER A 146 -3.06 8.94 2.42
C SER A 146 -2.96 8.98 3.95
N GLY A 147 -3.66 8.10 4.65
CA GLY A 147 -3.74 8.04 6.12
C GLY A 147 -2.39 8.10 6.85
N PRO A 148 -1.37 7.34 6.41
CA PRO A 148 -0.04 7.42 7.02
C PRO A 148 0.56 8.84 7.04
N ALA A 149 0.33 9.63 5.99
CA ALA A 149 0.84 11.00 5.92
C ALA A 149 0.20 11.91 6.99
N TYR A 150 -1.07 11.69 7.32
CA TYR A 150 -1.74 12.45 8.41
C TYR A 150 -1.14 12.13 9.78
N LEU A 151 -0.80 10.85 10.01
CA LEU A 151 -0.14 10.43 11.25
C LEU A 151 1.29 10.98 11.33
N PHE A 152 2.02 11.03 10.21
CA PHE A 152 3.36 11.62 10.19
C PHE A 152 3.34 13.12 10.43
N LEU A 153 2.39 13.85 9.86
CA LEU A 153 2.19 15.28 10.15
C LEU A 153 1.84 15.51 11.63
N LEU A 154 0.99 14.67 12.22
CA LEU A 154 0.72 14.73 13.65
C LEU A 154 1.98 14.48 14.48
N ALA A 155 2.80 13.49 14.08
CA ALA A 155 4.08 13.21 14.74
C ALA A 155 5.02 14.41 14.70
N GLU A 156 5.15 15.07 13.55
CA GLU A 156 5.95 16.29 13.38
C GLU A 156 5.47 17.39 14.33
N ALA A 157 4.18 17.67 14.37
CA ALA A 157 3.61 18.69 15.26
C ALA A 157 3.83 18.35 16.76
N MET A 158 3.70 17.07 17.13
CA MET A 158 3.98 16.62 18.51
C MET A 158 5.46 16.77 18.87
N LEU A 159 6.38 16.46 17.95
CA LEU A 159 7.82 16.65 18.13
C LEU A 159 8.17 18.12 18.33
N GLU A 160 7.68 18.99 17.44
CA GLU A 160 7.90 20.44 17.54
C GLU A 160 7.38 21.00 18.86
N GLY A 161 6.19 20.59 19.28
CA GLY A 161 5.60 20.99 20.57
C GLY A 161 6.44 20.54 21.76
N ALA A 162 6.92 19.30 21.79
CA ALA A 162 7.74 18.75 22.86
C ALA A 162 9.10 19.47 22.97
N ILE A 163 9.77 19.68 21.84
CA ILE A 163 11.05 20.38 21.77
C ILE A 163 10.86 21.86 22.19
N GLY A 164 9.78 22.50 21.75
CA GLY A 164 9.43 23.86 22.13
C GLY A 164 9.20 24.04 23.64
N GLN A 165 8.84 22.99 24.36
CA GLN A 165 8.72 22.95 25.83
C GLN A 165 10.02 22.54 26.54
N GLY A 166 11.14 22.42 25.82
CA GLY A 166 12.45 22.14 26.39
C GLY A 166 12.82 20.67 26.54
N ILE A 167 12.05 19.75 25.96
CA ILE A 167 12.43 18.32 25.89
C ILE A 167 13.51 18.16 24.84
N ASP A 168 14.56 17.40 25.18
CA ASP A 168 15.62 17.13 24.19
C ASP A 168 15.10 16.33 22.99
N PRO A 169 15.64 16.55 21.78
CA PRO A 169 15.10 15.96 20.55
C PRO A 169 15.05 14.42 20.55
N ALA A 170 16.03 13.73 21.16
CA ALA A 170 16.06 12.28 21.15
C ALA A 170 14.99 11.69 22.08
N THR A 171 14.77 12.33 23.23
CA THR A 171 13.69 11.97 24.15
C THR A 171 12.33 12.26 23.52
N ALA A 172 12.16 13.43 22.88
CA ALA A 172 10.93 13.80 22.18
C ALA A 172 10.58 12.78 21.06
N ASP A 173 11.54 12.39 20.22
CA ASP A 173 11.33 11.41 19.16
C ASP A 173 10.87 10.05 19.75
N THR A 174 11.52 9.57 20.80
CA THR A 174 11.16 8.33 21.46
C THR A 174 9.73 8.39 22.03
N MET A 175 9.38 9.47 22.72
CA MET A 175 8.06 9.68 23.31
C MET A 175 6.95 9.70 22.27
N VAL A 176 7.13 10.46 21.18
CA VAL A 176 6.12 10.60 20.13
C VAL A 176 5.88 9.27 19.42
N ARG A 177 6.95 8.60 19.00
CA ARG A 177 6.83 7.28 18.34
C ARG A 177 6.11 6.26 19.23
N GLN A 178 6.47 6.19 20.49
CA GLN A 178 5.88 5.23 21.42
C GLN A 178 4.42 5.58 21.73
N THR A 179 4.09 6.85 21.82
CA THR A 179 2.69 7.31 22.01
C THR A 179 1.81 6.92 20.83
N LEU A 180 2.25 7.21 19.61
CA LEU A 180 1.50 6.87 18.39
C LEU A 180 1.35 5.35 18.23
N LEU A 181 2.41 4.58 18.46
CA LEU A 181 2.37 3.12 18.42
C LEU A 181 1.38 2.56 19.46
N GLY A 182 1.42 3.04 20.69
CA GLY A 182 0.52 2.61 21.76
C GLY A 182 -0.94 2.94 21.45
N ALA A 183 -1.22 4.17 20.99
CA ALA A 183 -2.56 4.59 20.61
C ALA A 183 -3.12 3.77 19.42
N ALA A 184 -2.30 3.53 18.39
CA ALA A 184 -2.68 2.71 17.24
C ALA A 184 -2.95 1.25 17.63
N SER A 185 -2.13 0.69 18.52
CA SER A 185 -2.31 -0.67 19.04
C SER A 185 -3.61 -0.81 19.84
N LEU A 186 -3.90 0.18 20.68
CA LEU A 186 -5.15 0.22 21.45
C LEU A 186 -6.36 0.33 20.51
N LEU A 187 -6.32 1.25 19.56
CA LEU A 187 -7.38 1.43 18.57
C LEU A 187 -7.64 0.14 17.76
N SER A 188 -6.58 -0.58 17.38
CA SER A 188 -6.69 -1.82 16.62
C SER A 188 -7.28 -2.98 17.41
N SER A 189 -7.08 -3.02 18.73
CA SER A 189 -7.53 -4.12 19.59
C SER A 189 -8.85 -3.83 20.32
N ALA A 190 -9.24 -2.56 20.47
CA ALA A 190 -10.45 -2.15 21.16
C ALA A 190 -11.70 -2.40 20.31
N THR A 191 -12.81 -2.66 20.99
CA THR A 191 -14.16 -2.69 20.40
C THR A 191 -14.86 -1.32 20.44
N ASP A 192 -14.32 -0.40 21.24
CA ASP A 192 -14.84 0.96 21.39
C ASP A 192 -14.54 1.81 20.14
N ASP A 193 -15.43 2.73 19.81
CA ASP A 193 -15.21 3.70 18.75
C ASP A 193 -14.13 4.73 19.12
N PRO A 194 -13.49 5.38 18.13
CA PRO A 194 -12.40 6.34 18.38
C PRO A 194 -12.79 7.50 19.29
N ALA A 195 -14.05 7.98 19.25
CA ALA A 195 -14.52 9.07 20.09
C ALA A 195 -14.63 8.63 21.55
N THR A 196 -15.02 7.39 21.79
CA THR A 196 -15.06 6.79 23.13
C THR A 196 -13.65 6.64 23.69
N LEU A 197 -12.71 6.07 22.91
CA LEU A 197 -11.31 5.95 23.33
C LEU A 197 -10.69 7.32 23.67
N ARG A 198 -10.96 8.34 22.84
CA ARG A 198 -10.51 9.71 23.13
C ARG A 198 -11.08 10.23 24.45
N ARG A 199 -12.36 10.03 24.74
CA ARG A 199 -12.98 10.44 26.01
C ARG A 199 -12.36 9.73 27.21
N GLN A 200 -12.03 8.45 27.09
CA GLN A 200 -11.41 7.66 28.19
C GLN A 200 -10.05 8.23 28.62
N VAL A 201 -9.29 8.83 27.70
CA VAL A 201 -7.98 9.45 27.98
C VAL A 201 -8.06 10.96 28.21
N THR A 202 -9.27 11.53 28.28
CA THR A 202 -9.50 12.98 28.46
C THR A 202 -10.24 13.25 29.77
N SER A 203 -9.48 13.55 30.83
CA SER A 203 -10.06 13.91 32.10
C SER A 203 -10.70 15.31 32.01
N PRO A 204 -11.88 15.54 32.65
CA PRO A 204 -12.45 16.88 32.72
C PRO A 204 -11.47 17.88 33.36
N ASN A 205 -11.28 19.04 32.73
CA ASN A 205 -10.35 20.08 33.15
C ASN A 205 -8.87 19.65 33.22
N GLY A 206 -8.52 18.51 32.65
CA GLY A 206 -7.14 18.02 32.58
C GLY A 206 -6.35 18.60 31.38
N THR A 207 -5.05 18.30 31.33
CA THR A 207 -4.14 18.74 30.26
C THR A 207 -4.61 18.30 28.87
N THR A 208 -5.14 17.09 28.74
CA THR A 208 -5.68 16.59 27.46
C THR A 208 -6.89 17.40 27.00
N ALA A 209 -7.80 17.79 27.93
CA ALA A 209 -8.94 18.61 27.59
C ALA A 209 -8.51 19.99 27.08
N ALA A 210 -7.51 20.59 27.73
CA ALA A 210 -6.94 21.88 27.30
C ALA A 210 -6.23 21.81 25.94
N ALA A 211 -5.57 20.69 25.65
CA ALA A 211 -4.88 20.50 24.37
C ALA A 211 -5.82 20.24 23.18
N LEU A 212 -7.06 19.81 23.44
CA LEU A 212 -8.07 19.53 22.41
C LEU A 212 -9.04 20.70 22.17
N ALA A 213 -8.97 21.78 22.96
CA ALA A 213 -9.81 22.97 22.85
C ALA A 213 -9.23 23.96 21.83
#